data_184239b8d464e17f12c6dadbf9dcc968
#
_entry.id   184239b8d464e17f12c6dadbf9dcc968
#
_cell.length_a   1.000
_cell.length_b   1.000
_cell.length_c   1.000
_cell.angle_alpha   90.00
_cell.angle_beta   90.00
_cell.angle_gamma   90.00
#
_symmetry.space_group_name_H-M   'P 1'
#
loop_
_entity.id
_entity.type
_entity.pdbx_description
1 polymer ?
#
loop_
_entity_poly.entity_id
_entity_poly.type
_entity_poly.pdbx_seq_one_letter_code
_entity_poly.pdbx_strand_id
1 'polypeptide(L)'
;MTVNENVEFGPKMRDLPKAEIKEIRDFFLDEVNLSGFGENYTFELSGGMKQRVAIARVLANYPQVVLMDEPFGALDALTRENMQNLIRNIWKENNTTIFFITHDVDEALLLANRVVVMSKQPGEIIKIFNVDFTNQIFEKGTKEVIYNEDYFEVKNEIMDIIHSQID
;
A
#
# COMPACT_ATOMS: atom_id res chain seq x y z
N MET A 1 -6.81 -13.00 -18.21
CA MET A 1 -5.37 -12.76 -18.10
C MET A 1 -4.82 -13.61 -16.98
N THR A 2 -3.63 -14.20 -17.19
CA THR A 2 -2.87 -14.86 -16.13
C THR A 2 -2.25 -13.84 -15.18
N VAL A 3 -1.65 -14.30 -14.09
CA VAL A 3 -0.90 -13.45 -13.15
C VAL A 3 0.27 -12.78 -13.87
N ASN A 4 1.05 -13.54 -14.64
CA ASN A 4 2.14 -13.01 -15.47
C ASN A 4 1.65 -11.89 -16.38
N GLU A 5 0.59 -12.14 -17.15
CA GLU A 5 0.02 -11.15 -18.08
C GLU A 5 -0.45 -9.87 -17.37
N ASN A 6 -0.94 -9.98 -16.14
CA ASN A 6 -1.35 -8.81 -15.36
C ASN A 6 -0.16 -7.92 -15.01
N VAL A 7 0.94 -8.49 -14.50
CA VAL A 7 2.13 -7.73 -14.10
C VAL A 7 2.86 -7.17 -15.32
N GLU A 8 2.93 -7.95 -16.41
CA GLU A 8 3.55 -7.54 -17.66
C GLU A 8 2.76 -6.49 -18.45
N PHE A 9 1.49 -6.27 -18.12
CA PHE A 9 0.59 -5.43 -18.93
C PHE A 9 1.13 -4.01 -19.15
N GLY A 10 1.51 -3.33 -18.09
CA GLY A 10 2.04 -1.97 -18.20
C GLY A 10 3.40 -1.90 -18.90
N PRO A 11 4.39 -2.70 -18.51
CA PRO A 11 5.66 -2.81 -19.22
C PRO A 11 5.51 -3.08 -20.73
N LYS A 12 4.58 -3.97 -21.13
CA LYS A 12 4.25 -4.21 -22.55
C LYS A 12 3.68 -2.99 -23.26
N MET A 13 2.80 -2.22 -22.59
CA MET A 13 2.22 -1.00 -23.16
C MET A 13 3.26 0.12 -23.36
N ARG A 14 4.40 0.03 -22.68
CA ARG A 14 5.55 0.94 -22.86
C ARG A 14 6.56 0.43 -23.89
N ASP A 15 6.24 -0.66 -24.58
CA ASP A 15 7.12 -1.28 -25.59
C ASP A 15 8.52 -1.66 -25.07
N LEU A 16 8.62 -2.06 -23.80
CA LEU A 16 9.89 -2.48 -23.20
C LEU A 16 10.39 -3.79 -23.84
N PRO A 17 11.73 -4.02 -23.85
CA PRO A 17 12.30 -5.26 -24.32
C PRO A 17 11.78 -6.48 -23.53
N LYS A 18 11.56 -7.61 -24.19
CA LYS A 18 11.05 -8.84 -23.55
C LYS A 18 11.86 -9.30 -22.33
N ALA A 19 13.17 -9.12 -22.35
CA ALA A 19 14.04 -9.47 -21.23
C ALA A 19 13.74 -8.60 -20.01
N GLU A 20 13.61 -7.28 -20.21
CA GLU A 20 13.28 -6.31 -19.17
C GLU A 20 11.88 -6.55 -18.59
N ILE A 21 10.88 -6.82 -19.46
CA ILE A 21 9.52 -7.18 -19.02
C ILE A 21 9.56 -8.40 -18.09
N LYS A 22 10.35 -9.40 -18.46
CA LYS A 22 10.51 -10.63 -17.66
C LYS A 22 11.14 -10.31 -16.28
N GLU A 23 12.19 -9.52 -16.25
CA GLU A 23 12.87 -9.12 -15.00
C GLU A 23 11.94 -8.35 -14.08
N ILE A 24 11.21 -7.36 -14.60
CA ILE A 24 10.23 -6.58 -13.85
C ILE A 24 9.13 -7.50 -13.29
N ARG A 25 8.58 -8.37 -14.12
CA ARG A 25 7.55 -9.34 -13.70
C ARG A 25 8.04 -10.23 -12.58
N ASP A 26 9.20 -10.88 -12.78
CA ASP A 26 9.74 -11.86 -11.84
C ASP A 26 10.05 -11.17 -10.49
N PHE A 27 10.60 -9.95 -10.51
CA PHE A 27 10.83 -9.15 -9.32
C PHE A 27 9.54 -8.87 -8.55
N PHE A 28 8.53 -8.29 -9.20
CA PHE A 28 7.30 -7.94 -8.49
C PHE A 28 6.48 -9.16 -8.07
N LEU A 29 6.54 -10.28 -8.78
CA LEU A 29 5.89 -11.52 -8.34
C LEU A 29 6.58 -12.11 -7.11
N ASP A 30 7.88 -11.97 -6.99
CA ASP A 30 8.63 -12.39 -5.80
C ASP A 30 8.27 -11.51 -4.60
N GLU A 31 8.31 -10.19 -4.76
CA GLU A 31 7.97 -9.21 -3.72
C GLU A 31 6.55 -9.42 -3.13
N VAL A 32 5.60 -9.83 -3.97
CA VAL A 32 4.24 -10.11 -3.49
C VAL A 32 4.00 -11.59 -3.14
N ASN A 33 5.04 -12.43 -3.08
CA ASN A 33 4.99 -13.86 -2.80
C ASN A 33 4.00 -14.62 -3.71
N LEU A 34 4.12 -14.40 -5.03
CA LEU A 34 3.31 -15.05 -6.06
C LEU A 34 4.13 -15.67 -7.19
N SER A 35 5.45 -15.85 -7.03
CA SER A 35 6.35 -16.42 -8.06
C SER A 35 5.91 -17.78 -8.60
N GLY A 36 5.26 -18.60 -7.77
CA GLY A 36 4.73 -19.93 -8.19
C GLY A 36 3.37 -19.88 -8.89
N PHE A 37 2.73 -18.72 -9.02
CA PHE A 37 1.36 -18.58 -9.53
C PHE A 37 1.27 -17.86 -10.87
N GLY A 38 2.40 -17.63 -11.54
CA GLY A 38 2.49 -16.83 -12.77
C GLY A 38 1.55 -17.27 -13.88
N GLU A 39 1.37 -18.57 -14.05
CA GLU A 39 0.52 -19.16 -15.11
C GLU A 39 -0.95 -19.29 -14.72
N ASN A 40 -1.31 -19.10 -13.43
CA ASN A 40 -2.70 -19.14 -12.99
C ASN A 40 -3.48 -17.96 -13.52
N TYR A 41 -4.76 -18.19 -13.81
CA TYR A 41 -5.70 -17.12 -14.09
C TYR A 41 -6.15 -16.44 -12.79
N THR A 42 -6.45 -15.13 -12.85
CA THR A 42 -6.85 -14.36 -11.67
C THR A 42 -8.13 -14.91 -10.99
N PHE A 43 -9.03 -15.56 -11.73
CA PHE A 43 -10.24 -16.17 -11.15
C PHE A 43 -9.94 -17.41 -10.28
N GLU A 44 -8.78 -18.04 -10.45
CA GLU A 44 -8.33 -19.20 -9.66
C GLU A 44 -7.72 -18.80 -8.31
N LEU A 45 -7.50 -17.50 -8.07
CA LEU A 45 -6.82 -16.98 -6.90
C LEU A 45 -7.79 -16.63 -5.76
N SER A 46 -7.29 -16.67 -4.52
CA SER A 46 -7.99 -16.13 -3.36
C SER A 46 -8.12 -14.60 -3.46
N GLY A 47 -9.00 -14.00 -2.63
CA GLY A 47 -9.16 -12.53 -2.58
C GLY A 47 -7.86 -11.80 -2.29
N GLY A 48 -7.11 -12.25 -1.28
CA GLY A 48 -5.82 -11.66 -0.94
C GLY A 48 -4.76 -11.85 -2.02
N MET A 49 -4.74 -12.98 -2.74
CA MET A 49 -3.85 -13.16 -3.89
C MET A 49 -4.20 -12.21 -5.03
N LYS A 50 -5.49 -12.02 -5.33
CA LYS A 50 -5.95 -11.05 -6.35
C LYS A 50 -5.49 -9.63 -6.01
N GLN A 51 -5.59 -9.25 -4.74
CA GLN A 51 -5.16 -7.94 -4.27
C GLN A 51 -3.65 -7.75 -4.44
N ARG A 52 -2.84 -8.76 -4.10
CA ARG A 52 -1.39 -8.75 -4.32
C ARG A 52 -1.01 -8.64 -5.81
N VAL A 53 -1.73 -9.35 -6.70
CA VAL A 53 -1.55 -9.20 -8.16
C VAL A 53 -1.87 -7.78 -8.61
N ALA A 54 -2.93 -7.15 -8.09
CA ALA A 54 -3.29 -5.78 -8.43
C ALA A 54 -2.19 -4.78 -7.99
N ILE A 55 -1.63 -4.96 -6.79
CA ILE A 55 -0.50 -4.17 -6.31
C ILE A 55 0.72 -4.34 -7.22
N ALA A 56 1.13 -5.58 -7.51
CA ALA A 56 2.25 -5.87 -8.39
C ALA A 56 2.07 -5.27 -9.79
N ARG A 57 0.88 -5.37 -10.36
CA ARG A 57 0.53 -4.79 -11.67
C ARG A 57 0.72 -3.28 -11.71
N VAL A 58 0.34 -2.57 -10.64
CA VAL A 58 0.51 -1.10 -10.55
C VAL A 58 1.98 -0.75 -10.41
N LEU A 59 2.68 -1.41 -9.48
CA LEU A 59 4.06 -1.09 -9.15
C LEU A 59 5.04 -1.44 -10.28
N ALA A 60 4.76 -2.47 -11.09
CA ALA A 60 5.54 -2.83 -12.28
C ALA A 60 5.65 -1.72 -13.33
N ASN A 61 4.85 -0.67 -13.21
CA ASN A 61 4.94 0.50 -14.08
C ASN A 61 5.91 1.56 -13.58
N TYR A 62 6.46 1.44 -12.37
CA TYR A 62 7.24 2.48 -11.70
C TYR A 62 6.54 3.85 -11.75
N PRO A 63 5.30 3.96 -11.27
CA PRO A 63 4.49 5.15 -11.42
C PRO A 63 5.00 6.30 -10.55
N GLN A 64 4.82 7.54 -10.99
CA GLN A 64 5.10 8.72 -10.17
C GLN A 64 4.02 8.96 -9.11
N VAL A 65 2.77 8.55 -9.41
CA VAL A 65 1.63 8.67 -8.50
C VAL A 65 0.88 7.34 -8.46
N VAL A 66 0.59 6.86 -7.26
CA VAL A 66 -0.21 5.65 -7.01
C VAL A 66 -1.45 6.03 -6.21
N LEU A 67 -2.61 5.57 -6.70
CA LEU A 67 -3.89 5.69 -5.99
C LEU A 67 -4.33 4.30 -5.55
N MET A 68 -4.62 4.12 -4.27
CA MET A 68 -5.05 2.85 -3.69
C MET A 68 -6.31 3.06 -2.86
N ASP A 69 -7.27 2.17 -3.01
CA ASP A 69 -8.51 2.14 -2.25
C ASP A 69 -8.57 0.83 -1.47
N GLU A 70 -8.52 0.91 -0.12
CA GLU A 70 -8.49 -0.23 0.80
C GLU A 70 -7.48 -1.34 0.40
N PRO A 71 -6.18 -1.00 0.16
CA PRO A 71 -5.24 -1.90 -0.51
C PRO A 71 -4.90 -3.17 0.29
N PHE A 72 -5.22 -3.22 1.57
CA PHE A 72 -4.85 -4.34 2.45
C PHE A 72 -6.05 -5.07 3.06
N GLY A 73 -7.29 -4.67 2.74
CA GLY A 73 -8.51 -5.16 3.39
C GLY A 73 -8.73 -6.67 3.30
N ALA A 74 -8.29 -7.34 2.22
CA ALA A 74 -8.45 -8.78 2.03
C ALA A 74 -7.22 -9.62 2.46
N LEU A 75 -6.21 -9.00 3.11
CA LEU A 75 -4.96 -9.66 3.49
C LEU A 75 -4.99 -10.12 4.95
N ASP A 76 -4.41 -11.28 5.22
CA ASP A 76 -4.07 -11.68 6.58
C ASP A 76 -2.96 -10.80 7.19
N ALA A 77 -2.81 -10.83 8.51
CA ALA A 77 -1.93 -9.91 9.23
C ALA A 77 -0.47 -9.94 8.73
N LEU A 78 0.09 -11.14 8.50
CA LEU A 78 1.49 -11.28 8.07
C LEU A 78 1.68 -10.79 6.63
N THR A 79 0.78 -11.16 5.75
CA THR A 79 0.81 -10.71 4.35
C THR A 79 0.60 -9.20 4.26
N ARG A 80 -0.31 -8.64 5.06
CA ARG A 80 -0.53 -7.19 5.16
C ARG A 80 0.74 -6.46 5.56
N GLU A 81 1.43 -6.92 6.58
CA GLU A 81 2.68 -6.34 7.04
C GLU A 81 3.75 -6.34 5.94
N ASN A 82 3.92 -7.45 5.22
CA ASN A 82 4.86 -7.55 4.11
C ASN A 82 4.52 -6.55 2.99
N MET A 83 3.23 -6.41 2.64
CA MET A 83 2.81 -5.45 1.62
C MET A 83 2.98 -3.99 2.07
N GLN A 84 2.74 -3.69 3.33
CA GLN A 84 3.01 -2.36 3.89
C GLN A 84 4.50 -2.03 3.85
N ASN A 85 5.38 -2.99 4.15
CA ASN A 85 6.82 -2.84 4.02
C ASN A 85 7.25 -2.58 2.58
N LEU A 86 6.72 -3.37 1.63
CA LEU A 86 6.98 -3.19 0.20
C LEU A 86 6.61 -1.77 -0.27
N ILE A 87 5.41 -1.30 0.08
CA ILE A 87 4.94 0.04 -0.30
C ILE A 87 5.82 1.14 0.29
N ARG A 88 6.23 1.01 1.55
CA ARG A 88 7.17 1.95 2.17
C ARG A 88 8.52 2.00 1.46
N ASN A 89 9.08 0.83 1.11
CA ASN A 89 10.36 0.76 0.41
C ASN A 89 10.26 1.43 -0.96
N ILE A 90 9.22 1.14 -1.72
CA ILE A 90 9.00 1.75 -3.04
C ILE A 90 8.82 3.27 -2.94
N TRP A 91 8.06 3.75 -1.95
CA TRP A 91 7.95 5.18 -1.69
C TRP A 91 9.31 5.83 -1.45
N LYS A 92 10.14 5.22 -0.61
CA LYS A 92 11.44 5.75 -0.24
C LYS A 92 12.45 5.74 -1.39
N GLU A 93 12.48 4.64 -2.16
CA GLU A 93 13.46 4.43 -3.23
C GLU A 93 13.15 5.23 -4.49
N ASN A 94 11.86 5.35 -4.83
CA ASN A 94 11.44 5.92 -6.11
C ASN A 94 10.84 7.33 -6.01
N ASN A 95 10.76 7.92 -4.81
CA ASN A 95 10.09 9.21 -4.60
C ASN A 95 8.64 9.22 -5.12
N THR A 96 7.97 8.07 -5.11
CA THR A 96 6.61 7.90 -5.62
C THR A 96 5.61 8.61 -4.71
N THR A 97 4.72 9.41 -5.25
CA THR A 97 3.59 9.95 -4.48
C THR A 97 2.54 8.87 -4.33
N ILE A 98 2.25 8.47 -3.09
CA ILE A 98 1.23 7.45 -2.80
C ILE A 98 0.07 8.11 -2.08
N PHE A 99 -1.12 7.97 -2.66
CA PHE A 99 -2.39 8.36 -2.05
C PHE A 99 -3.21 7.09 -1.82
N PHE A 100 -3.53 6.78 -0.58
CA PHE A 100 -4.36 5.63 -0.29
C PHE A 100 -5.50 5.96 0.69
N ILE A 101 -6.62 5.27 0.51
CA ILE A 101 -7.78 5.36 1.36
C ILE A 101 -7.81 4.11 2.23
N THR A 102 -8.00 4.30 3.53
CA THR A 102 -8.17 3.21 4.48
C THR A 102 -9.09 3.66 5.62
N HIS A 103 -9.76 2.72 6.24
CA HIS A 103 -10.49 2.93 7.50
C HIS A 103 -9.64 2.51 8.72
N ASP A 104 -8.44 1.99 8.52
CA ASP A 104 -7.53 1.58 9.58
C ASP A 104 -6.57 2.73 9.93
N VAL A 105 -6.73 3.28 11.14
CA VAL A 105 -5.94 4.42 11.62
C VAL A 105 -4.47 4.04 11.78
N ASP A 106 -4.19 2.80 12.20
CA ASP A 106 -2.81 2.33 12.33
C ASP A 106 -2.13 2.23 10.95
N GLU A 107 -2.82 1.75 9.93
CA GLU A 107 -2.30 1.79 8.56
C GLU A 107 -1.98 3.21 8.10
N ALA A 108 -2.91 4.15 8.33
CA ALA A 108 -2.69 5.54 7.95
C ALA A 108 -1.46 6.14 8.62
N LEU A 109 -1.31 5.94 9.93
CA LEU A 109 -0.17 6.46 10.71
C LEU A 109 1.17 5.79 10.36
N LEU A 110 1.16 4.48 10.06
CA LEU A 110 2.36 3.71 9.78
C LEU A 110 2.91 3.92 8.36
N LEU A 111 2.06 4.35 7.42
CA LEU A 111 2.43 4.43 6.00
C LEU A 111 2.50 5.85 5.46
N ALA A 112 1.73 6.78 6.02
CA ALA A 112 1.67 8.13 5.50
C ALA A 112 2.63 9.09 6.21
N ASN A 113 2.99 10.16 5.50
CA ASN A 113 3.59 11.35 6.09
C ASN A 113 2.55 12.48 6.30
N ARG A 114 1.34 12.28 5.77
CA ARG A 114 0.21 13.19 5.94
C ARG A 114 -1.09 12.39 5.96
N VAL A 115 -1.84 12.48 7.06
CA VAL A 115 -3.14 11.84 7.24
C VAL A 115 -4.23 12.90 7.13
N VAL A 116 -5.21 12.63 6.26
CA VAL A 116 -6.37 13.50 6.03
C VAL A 116 -7.60 12.81 6.58
N VAL A 117 -8.21 13.38 7.60
CA VAL A 117 -9.47 12.89 8.16
C VAL A 117 -10.64 13.62 7.49
N MET A 118 -11.57 12.83 6.95
CA MET A 118 -12.73 13.32 6.21
C MET A 118 -14.03 13.05 6.97
N SER A 119 -15.02 13.94 6.80
CA SER A 119 -16.37 13.74 7.32
C SER A 119 -17.11 12.65 6.54
N LYS A 120 -18.20 12.15 7.13
CA LYS A 120 -19.26 11.46 6.40
C LYS A 120 -19.87 12.40 5.34
N GLN A 121 -21.02 12.09 4.81
CA GLN A 121 -21.70 12.91 3.80
C GLN A 121 -22.19 14.28 4.35
N PRO A 122 -21.81 15.40 3.69
CA PRO A 122 -20.87 15.49 2.56
C PRO A 122 -19.43 15.22 3.00
N GLY A 123 -18.60 14.64 2.11
CA GLY A 123 -17.19 14.37 2.37
C GLY A 123 -16.36 15.65 2.37
N GLU A 124 -16.09 16.19 3.54
CA GLU A 124 -15.26 17.40 3.74
C GLU A 124 -14.01 17.05 4.55
N ILE A 125 -12.93 17.76 4.33
CA ILE A 125 -11.71 17.62 5.14
C ILE A 125 -11.96 18.23 6.50
N ILE A 126 -11.91 17.43 7.56
CA ILE A 126 -12.05 17.89 8.93
C ILE A 126 -10.71 18.35 9.47
N LYS A 127 -9.70 17.51 9.34
CA LYS A 127 -8.36 17.80 9.86
C LYS A 127 -7.28 17.10 9.04
N ILE A 128 -6.10 17.73 8.99
CA ILE A 128 -4.90 17.17 8.37
C ILE A 128 -3.83 17.06 9.45
N PHE A 129 -3.26 15.87 9.57
CA PHE A 129 -2.14 15.57 10.47
C PHE A 129 -0.88 15.39 9.64
N ASN A 130 0.18 16.11 9.96
CA ASN A 130 1.51 15.82 9.44
C ASN A 130 2.19 14.89 10.43
N VAL A 131 2.60 13.71 9.98
CA VAL A 131 3.19 12.67 10.81
C VAL A 131 4.51 12.20 10.21
N ASP A 132 5.39 11.66 11.05
CA ASP A 132 6.72 11.24 10.61
C ASP A 132 7.06 9.79 11.04
N PHE A 133 6.06 9.02 11.42
CA PHE A 133 6.25 7.66 11.94
C PHE A 133 6.86 6.73 10.90
N THR A 134 6.51 6.90 9.62
CA THR A 134 7.09 6.14 8.50
C THR A 134 8.61 6.31 8.43
N ASN A 135 9.13 7.55 8.52
CA ASN A 135 10.57 7.80 8.52
C ASN A 135 11.24 7.25 9.77
N GLN A 136 10.60 7.38 10.94
CA GLN A 136 11.13 6.81 12.19
C GLN A 136 11.28 5.28 12.12
N ILE A 137 10.37 4.56 11.42
CA ILE A 137 10.50 3.12 11.17
C ILE A 137 11.78 2.83 10.37
N PHE A 138 12.05 3.61 9.31
CA PHE A 138 13.26 3.44 8.51
C PHE A 138 14.55 3.71 9.30
N GLU A 139 14.56 4.75 10.13
CA GLU A 139 15.73 5.12 10.91
C GLU A 139 16.06 4.11 12.00
N LYS A 140 15.04 3.55 12.62
CA LYS A 140 15.18 2.68 13.80
C LYS A 140 15.05 1.19 13.48
N GLY A 141 14.62 0.84 12.27
CA GLY A 141 14.55 -0.53 11.76
C GLY A 141 13.41 -1.39 12.35
N THR A 142 12.55 -0.84 13.20
CA THR A 142 11.46 -1.57 13.84
C THR A 142 10.25 -0.68 14.07
N LYS A 143 9.04 -1.25 13.93
CA LYS A 143 7.77 -0.58 14.22
C LYS A 143 7.56 -0.32 15.73
N GLU A 144 8.16 -1.13 16.59
CA GLU A 144 7.94 -1.06 18.04
C GLU A 144 8.35 0.29 18.64
N VAL A 145 9.30 0.95 18.00
CA VAL A 145 9.85 2.23 18.48
C VAL A 145 8.92 3.41 18.27
N ILE A 146 7.94 3.30 17.40
CA ILE A 146 7.00 4.39 17.13
C ILE A 146 5.78 4.37 18.04
N TYR A 147 5.48 3.25 18.72
CA TYR A 147 4.39 3.16 19.70
C TYR A 147 4.76 3.89 20.98
N ASN A 148 5.04 5.19 20.83
CA ASN A 148 5.35 6.14 21.89
C ASN A 148 4.15 7.02 22.22
N GLU A 149 4.32 7.95 23.14
CA GLU A 149 3.28 8.86 23.61
C GLU A 149 2.71 9.70 22.44
N ASP A 150 3.57 10.23 21.57
CA ASP A 150 3.17 11.04 20.42
C ASP A 150 2.28 10.25 19.42
N TYR A 151 2.61 8.96 19.19
CA TYR A 151 1.81 8.10 18.34
C TYR A 151 0.39 7.90 18.89
N PHE A 152 0.30 7.59 20.18
CA PHE A 152 -1.00 7.37 20.82
C PHE A 152 -1.81 8.64 20.94
N GLU A 153 -1.18 9.79 21.16
CA GLU A 153 -1.86 11.09 21.18
C GLU A 153 -2.52 11.38 19.82
N VAL A 154 -1.78 11.28 18.72
CA VAL A 154 -2.30 11.50 17.37
C VAL A 154 -3.38 10.46 17.03
N LYS A 155 -3.16 9.18 17.36
CA LYS A 155 -4.15 8.12 17.13
C LYS A 155 -5.46 8.39 17.85
N ASN A 156 -5.39 8.75 19.14
CA ASN A 156 -6.58 9.02 19.95
C ASN A 156 -7.34 10.24 19.39
N GLU A 157 -6.65 11.30 19.00
CA GLU A 157 -7.30 12.47 18.40
C GLU A 157 -8.03 12.11 17.09
N ILE A 158 -7.42 11.29 16.23
CA ILE A 158 -8.09 10.83 15.00
C ILE A 158 -9.33 9.99 15.34
N MET A 159 -9.22 9.08 16.32
CA MET A 159 -10.34 8.24 16.75
C MET A 159 -11.48 9.07 17.34
N ASP A 160 -11.19 10.10 18.13
CA ASP A 160 -12.19 11.00 18.71
C ASP A 160 -12.95 11.76 17.62
N ILE A 161 -12.24 12.24 16.58
CA ILE A 161 -12.86 12.87 15.41
C ILE A 161 -13.78 11.89 14.69
N ILE A 162 -13.33 10.63 14.46
CA ILE A 162 -14.14 9.61 13.79
C ILE A 162 -15.39 9.27 14.62
N HIS A 163 -15.24 9.08 15.92
CA HIS A 163 -16.36 8.76 16.81
C HIS A 163 -17.38 9.90 16.87
N SER A 164 -16.95 11.15 16.90
CA SER A 164 -17.85 12.31 16.93
C SER A 164 -18.75 12.45 15.69
N GLN A 165 -18.51 11.67 14.65
CA GLN A 165 -19.33 11.66 13.43
C GLN A 165 -20.32 10.47 13.38
N ILE A 166 -20.30 9.60 14.39
CA ILE A 166 -21.18 8.42 14.45
C ILE A 166 -22.49 8.77 15.15
N ASP A 167 -22.50 9.81 15.96
CA ASP A 167 -23.67 10.38 16.64
C ASP A 167 -24.41 11.36 15.73
#